data_653961a1c732c27bec27296499441abe
#
_entry.id   653961a1c732c27bec27296499441abe
#
_cell.length_a   1.000
_cell.length_b   1.000
_cell.length_c   1.000
_cell.angle_alpha   90.00
_cell.angle_beta   90.00
_cell.angle_gamma   90.00
#
_symmetry.space_group_name_H-M   'P 1'
#
loop_
_entity.id
_entity.type
_entity.pdbx_description
1 polymer ?
#
loop_
_entity_poly.entity_id
_entity_poly.type
_entity_poly.pdbx_seq_one_letter_code
_entity_poly.pdbx_strand_id
1 'polypeptide(L)'
;WDLEQVTQRAKRVFSGRYALALDANRRETRLINVKEPQLAEAGVYFAVMSPLGNYDWRKETTYFAVSDMGLSARRYRDRLEVFVSSLATADPLKEVQLSLLDEKGNRLQVQQTDPRGHRRFEQVQGARLLLAEQGKHLAVLRLDGAALDLSTFDLGTQPWQAQQLYLFSGRDLYRPGERLDSEILLKG
;
A
#
# COMPACT_ATOMS: atom_id res chain seq x y z
N TRP A 1 -1.26 2.46 13.77
CA TRP A 1 -1.93 3.76 13.62
C TRP A 1 -2.53 4.14 14.98
N ASP A 2 -2.19 5.32 15.48
CA ASP A 2 -2.87 5.87 16.63
C ASP A 2 -4.23 6.43 16.19
N LEU A 3 -5.29 5.69 16.55
CA LEU A 3 -6.66 6.00 16.16
C LEU A 3 -7.12 7.35 16.73
N GLU A 4 -6.58 7.73 17.89
CA GLU A 4 -6.90 8.99 18.55
C GLU A 4 -6.38 10.18 17.75
N GLN A 5 -5.18 10.08 17.19
CA GLN A 5 -4.63 11.11 16.30
C GLN A 5 -5.39 11.21 14.97
N VAL A 6 -5.85 10.08 14.43
CA VAL A 6 -6.67 10.07 13.20
C VAL A 6 -8.01 10.75 13.46
N THR A 7 -8.69 10.43 14.58
CA THR A 7 -10.01 11.01 14.89
C THR A 7 -9.96 12.51 15.21
N GLN A 8 -8.83 13.01 15.69
CA GLN A 8 -8.64 14.46 15.90
C GLN A 8 -8.47 15.25 14.58
N ARG A 9 -7.99 14.61 13.51
CA ARG A 9 -7.66 15.25 12.22
C ARG A 9 -8.62 14.90 11.08
N ALA A 10 -9.43 13.88 11.25
CA ALA A 10 -10.37 13.39 10.24
C ALA A 10 -11.82 13.70 10.61
N LYS A 11 -12.61 14.09 9.61
CA LYS A 11 -14.06 14.24 9.77
C LYS A 11 -14.72 12.87 9.61
N ARG A 12 -15.55 12.47 10.58
CA ARG A 12 -16.35 11.27 10.45
C ARG A 12 -17.46 11.48 9.42
N VAL A 13 -17.41 10.72 8.33
CA VAL A 13 -18.39 10.78 7.23
C VAL A 13 -19.44 9.67 7.30
N PHE A 14 -19.12 8.56 7.98
CA PHE A 14 -20.02 7.42 8.15
C PHE A 14 -19.80 6.73 9.50
N SER A 15 -20.87 6.18 10.06
CA SER A 15 -20.83 5.24 11.18
C SER A 15 -22.04 4.33 11.09
N GLY A 16 -21.83 3.03 11.13
CA GLY A 16 -22.89 2.03 11.01
C GLY A 16 -22.61 0.78 11.82
N ARG A 17 -23.64 -0.05 12.01
CA ARG A 17 -23.56 -1.37 12.63
C ARG A 17 -24.07 -2.40 11.64
N TYR A 18 -23.34 -3.49 11.48
CA TYR A 18 -23.70 -4.57 10.58
C TYR A 18 -23.77 -5.88 11.36
N ALA A 19 -24.90 -6.59 11.24
CA ALA A 19 -25.00 -7.94 11.73
C ALA A 19 -24.30 -8.88 10.74
N LEU A 20 -23.25 -9.55 11.20
CA LEU A 20 -22.53 -10.55 10.42
C LEU A 20 -22.98 -11.93 10.87
N ALA A 21 -23.74 -12.64 10.03
CA ALA A 21 -23.97 -14.06 10.21
C ALA A 21 -22.74 -14.82 9.68
N LEU A 22 -21.87 -15.26 10.58
CA LEU A 22 -20.63 -15.95 10.26
C LEU A 22 -20.71 -17.41 10.74
N ASP A 23 -20.27 -18.35 9.91
CA ASP A 23 -20.11 -19.73 10.32
C ASP A 23 -18.84 -19.89 11.17
N ALA A 24 -18.92 -20.71 12.20
CA ALA A 24 -17.76 -20.98 13.05
C ALA A 24 -16.66 -21.69 12.26
N ASN A 25 -15.39 -21.27 12.47
CA ASN A 25 -14.21 -21.85 11.86
C ASN A 25 -14.16 -21.77 10.31
N ARG A 26 -14.90 -20.83 9.72
CA ARG A 26 -14.90 -20.60 8.28
C ARG A 26 -14.47 -19.18 7.97
N ARG A 27 -13.52 -19.02 7.04
CA ARG A 27 -13.13 -17.72 6.50
C ARG A 27 -14.16 -17.31 5.44
N GLU A 28 -14.79 -16.16 5.61
CA GLU A 28 -15.76 -15.63 4.67
C GLU A 28 -15.44 -14.19 4.30
N THR A 29 -15.76 -13.82 3.05
CA THR A 29 -15.72 -12.44 2.60
C THR A 29 -17.13 -11.88 2.57
N ARG A 30 -17.36 -10.75 3.23
CA ARG A 30 -18.64 -10.06 3.25
C ARG A 30 -18.48 -8.66 2.65
N LEU A 31 -19.39 -8.31 1.74
CA LEU A 31 -19.49 -6.99 1.16
C LEU A 31 -20.38 -6.11 2.04
N ILE A 32 -19.79 -5.02 2.56
CA ILE A 32 -20.52 -3.99 3.29
C ILE A 32 -20.77 -2.84 2.33
N ASN A 33 -22.01 -2.67 1.90
CA ASN A 33 -22.39 -1.61 0.97
C ASN A 33 -22.73 -0.33 1.74
N VAL A 34 -21.83 0.63 1.75
CA VAL A 34 -22.01 1.94 2.37
C VAL A 34 -22.45 2.93 1.30
N LYS A 35 -23.72 3.38 1.37
CA LYS A 35 -24.32 4.32 0.41
C LYS A 35 -24.30 5.74 0.97
N GLU A 36 -23.12 6.28 1.20
CA GLU A 36 -22.96 7.66 1.66
C GLU A 36 -22.41 8.53 0.52
N PRO A 37 -23.13 9.59 0.11
CA PRO A 37 -22.68 10.47 -0.99
C PRO A 37 -21.28 11.06 -0.75
N GLN A 38 -20.93 11.32 0.50
CA GLN A 38 -19.63 11.87 0.88
C GLN A 38 -18.45 10.93 0.58
N LEU A 39 -18.68 9.61 0.49
CA LEU A 39 -17.66 8.64 0.11
C LEU A 39 -17.37 8.63 -1.40
N ALA A 40 -18.17 9.33 -2.21
CA ALA A 40 -17.93 9.55 -3.63
C ALA A 40 -17.06 10.79 -3.90
N GLU A 41 -16.82 11.63 -2.92
CA GLU A 41 -15.96 12.79 -3.05
C GLU A 41 -14.49 12.38 -3.10
N ALA A 42 -13.68 13.11 -3.86
CA ALA A 42 -12.24 12.88 -3.90
C ALA A 42 -11.62 13.16 -2.52
N GLY A 43 -10.81 12.22 -2.04
CA GLY A 43 -10.16 12.33 -0.74
C GLY A 43 -9.54 11.02 -0.26
N VAL A 44 -8.89 11.08 0.91
CA VAL A 44 -8.39 9.90 1.63
C VAL A 44 -9.32 9.57 2.78
N TYR A 45 -9.72 8.34 2.87
CA TYR A 45 -10.64 7.82 3.87
C TYR A 45 -9.96 6.77 4.73
N PHE A 46 -10.30 6.78 6.01
CA PHE A 46 -9.93 5.75 6.97
C PHE A 46 -11.17 4.94 7.35
N ALA A 47 -11.08 3.64 7.21
CA ALA A 47 -12.11 2.72 7.68
C ALA A 47 -11.62 2.02 8.94
N VAL A 48 -12.43 2.10 9.99
CA VAL A 48 -12.16 1.44 11.26
C VAL A 48 -13.30 0.49 11.53
N MET A 49 -12.99 -0.76 11.81
CA MET A 49 -13.95 -1.80 12.16
C MET A 49 -13.60 -2.39 13.53
N SER A 50 -14.59 -2.58 14.38
CA SER A 50 -14.44 -3.23 15.67
C SER A 50 -15.65 -4.11 15.98
N PRO A 51 -15.49 -5.22 16.73
CA PRO A 51 -16.62 -5.97 17.29
C PRO A 51 -17.44 -5.08 18.22
N LEU A 52 -18.75 -5.39 18.36
CA LEU A 52 -19.57 -4.77 19.38
C LEU A 52 -19.15 -5.25 20.77
N GLY A 53 -19.10 -4.34 21.73
CA GLY A 53 -18.72 -4.60 23.13
C GLY A 53 -17.45 -3.86 23.55
N ASN A 54 -16.96 -4.13 24.76
CA ASN A 54 -15.76 -3.48 25.33
C ASN A 54 -14.45 -4.10 24.83
N TYR A 55 -14.36 -4.35 23.53
CA TYR A 55 -13.15 -4.95 22.90
C TYR A 55 -12.33 -3.87 22.18
N ASP A 56 -11.98 -2.79 22.86
CA ASP A 56 -11.22 -1.66 22.28
C ASP A 56 -9.88 -2.04 21.66
N TRP A 57 -9.33 -3.19 22.05
CA TRP A 57 -8.08 -3.74 21.53
C TRP A 57 -8.25 -4.51 20.19
N ARG A 58 -9.49 -4.82 19.76
CA ARG A 58 -9.78 -5.52 18.50
C ARG A 58 -10.30 -4.54 17.45
N LYS A 59 -9.45 -3.59 17.05
CA LYS A 59 -9.79 -2.66 15.98
C LYS A 59 -8.94 -2.95 14.76
N GLU A 60 -9.61 -3.15 13.64
CA GLU A 60 -8.96 -3.22 12.33
C GLU A 60 -9.10 -1.87 11.63
N THR A 61 -8.00 -1.39 11.09
CA THR A 61 -7.97 -0.09 10.42
C THR A 61 -7.34 -0.24 9.06
N THR A 62 -7.99 0.31 8.05
CA THR A 62 -7.43 0.43 6.70
C THR A 62 -7.68 1.84 6.17
N TYR A 63 -6.97 2.20 5.10
CA TYR A 63 -7.22 3.44 4.37
C TYR A 63 -7.43 3.15 2.89
N PHE A 64 -8.17 4.04 2.24
CA PHE A 64 -8.34 4.05 0.79
C PHE A 64 -8.46 5.47 0.28
N ALA A 65 -8.16 5.68 -0.98
CA ALA A 65 -8.33 6.97 -1.65
C ALA A 65 -9.43 6.89 -2.69
N VAL A 66 -10.25 7.93 -2.76
CA VAL A 66 -11.18 8.18 -3.87
C VAL A 66 -10.58 9.28 -4.71
N SER A 67 -10.14 8.93 -5.92
CA SER A 67 -9.41 9.83 -6.79
C SER A 67 -9.50 9.30 -8.23
N ASP A 68 -9.44 10.20 -9.21
CA ASP A 68 -9.21 9.82 -10.61
C ASP A 68 -7.71 9.60 -10.91
N MET A 69 -6.85 9.70 -9.91
CA MET A 69 -5.40 9.64 -10.09
C MET A 69 -4.87 8.23 -9.86
N GLY A 70 -4.42 7.59 -10.92
CA GLY A 70 -3.63 6.36 -10.89
C GLY A 70 -2.15 6.69 -10.66
N LEU A 71 -1.56 6.13 -9.60
CA LEU A 71 -0.18 6.35 -9.21
C LEU A 71 0.58 5.04 -9.24
N SER A 72 1.63 4.97 -10.03
CA SER A 72 2.54 3.83 -10.05
C SER A 72 4.00 4.28 -9.91
N ALA A 73 4.82 3.43 -9.32
CA ALA A 73 6.22 3.72 -9.12
C ALA A 73 7.09 2.47 -9.34
N ARG A 74 8.28 2.67 -9.90
CA ARG A 74 9.30 1.63 -10.04
C ARG A 74 10.51 2.04 -9.25
N ARG A 75 10.83 1.29 -8.21
CA ARG A 75 11.98 1.56 -7.35
C ARG A 75 13.21 0.81 -7.85
N TYR A 76 14.28 1.56 -8.04
CA TYR A 76 15.61 1.06 -8.32
C TYR A 76 16.51 1.29 -7.10
N ARG A 77 17.78 0.94 -7.20
CA ARG A 77 18.74 1.08 -6.09
C ARG A 77 18.88 2.53 -5.60
N ASP A 78 18.96 3.48 -6.53
CA ASP A 78 19.30 4.89 -6.30
C ASP A 78 18.22 5.87 -6.73
N ARG A 79 17.17 5.40 -7.42
CA ARG A 79 16.15 6.24 -8.02
C ARG A 79 14.75 5.64 -7.93
N LEU A 80 13.75 6.48 -8.12
CA LEU A 80 12.35 6.12 -8.23
C LEU A 80 11.77 6.76 -9.51
N GLU A 81 11.24 5.94 -10.39
CA GLU A 81 10.49 6.39 -11.56
C GLU A 81 9.00 6.37 -11.21
N VAL A 82 8.33 7.51 -11.36
CA VAL A 82 6.92 7.70 -10.99
C VAL A 82 6.11 8.01 -12.23
N PHE A 83 4.94 7.39 -12.34
CA PHE A 83 3.99 7.61 -13.43
C PHE A 83 2.62 7.90 -12.84
N VAL A 84 1.97 8.93 -13.36
CA VAL A 84 0.63 9.36 -12.95
C VAL A 84 -0.25 9.47 -14.17
N SER A 85 -1.43 8.83 -14.10
CA SER A 85 -2.44 8.84 -15.16
C SER A 85 -3.84 8.98 -14.58
N SER A 86 -4.79 9.45 -15.40
CA SER A 86 -6.21 9.37 -15.06
C SER A 86 -6.67 7.91 -15.06
N LEU A 87 -7.41 7.51 -14.03
CA LEU A 87 -8.05 6.20 -13.97
C LEU A 87 -9.25 6.08 -14.90
N ALA A 88 -9.88 7.22 -15.22
CA ALA A 88 -11.05 7.25 -16.10
C ALA A 88 -10.68 7.17 -17.59
N THR A 89 -9.57 7.85 -18.01
CA THR A 89 -9.20 7.98 -19.44
C THR A 89 -7.89 7.27 -19.78
N ALA A 90 -7.09 6.87 -18.79
CA ALA A 90 -5.72 6.39 -18.92
C ALA A 90 -4.72 7.43 -19.46
N ASP A 91 -5.12 8.69 -19.66
CA ASP A 91 -4.24 9.75 -20.11
C ASP A 91 -3.20 10.11 -19.05
N PRO A 92 -1.97 10.48 -19.44
CA PRO A 92 -0.97 10.95 -18.52
C PRO A 92 -1.36 12.29 -17.88
N LEU A 93 -1.15 12.43 -16.57
CA LEU A 93 -1.45 13.66 -15.83
C LEU A 93 -0.15 14.47 -15.62
N LYS A 94 -0.09 15.65 -16.26
CA LYS A 94 1.00 16.62 -16.13
C LYS A 94 0.78 17.52 -14.91
N GLU A 95 1.88 18.11 -14.43
CA GLU A 95 1.85 19.12 -13.36
C GLU A 95 1.24 18.61 -12.04
N VAL A 96 1.23 17.29 -11.84
CA VAL A 96 0.87 16.69 -10.56
C VAL A 96 2.02 16.90 -9.59
N GLN A 97 1.75 17.50 -8.44
CA GLN A 97 2.74 17.64 -7.39
C GLN A 97 3.00 16.29 -6.74
N LEU A 98 4.26 15.86 -6.76
CA LEU A 98 4.75 14.63 -6.16
C LEU A 98 5.63 14.96 -4.96
N SER A 99 5.34 14.37 -3.82
CA SER A 99 6.12 14.54 -2.59
C SER A 99 6.60 13.19 -2.08
N LEU A 100 7.90 13.04 -1.87
CA LEU A 100 8.47 11.93 -1.11
C LEU A 100 8.46 12.30 0.38
N LEU A 101 7.92 11.40 1.20
CA LEU A 101 7.80 11.60 2.65
C LEU A 101 8.59 10.52 3.40
N ASP A 102 9.17 10.91 4.53
CA ASP A 102 9.77 9.99 5.48
C ASP A 102 8.72 9.30 6.37
N GLU A 103 9.17 8.48 7.31
CA GLU A 103 8.31 7.78 8.27
C GLU A 103 7.51 8.74 9.18
N LYS A 104 8.03 9.93 9.43
CA LYS A 104 7.39 10.96 10.28
C LYS A 104 6.44 11.88 9.50
N GLY A 105 6.37 11.70 8.16
CA GLY A 105 5.57 12.54 7.28
C GLY A 105 6.26 13.84 6.84
N ASN A 106 7.56 14.01 7.09
CA ASN A 106 8.30 15.16 6.57
C ASN A 106 8.56 15.00 5.07
N ARG A 107 8.43 16.11 4.34
CA ARG A 107 8.72 16.13 2.91
C ARG A 107 10.23 16.12 2.68
N LEU A 108 10.74 15.07 2.04
CA LEU A 108 12.15 14.94 1.65
C LEU A 108 12.42 15.63 0.31
N GLN A 109 11.53 15.41 -0.66
CA GLN A 109 11.63 15.99 -2.00
C GLN A 109 10.23 16.32 -2.50
N VAL A 110 10.13 17.40 -3.30
CA VAL A 110 8.90 17.80 -3.99
C VAL A 110 9.24 18.10 -5.45
N GLN A 111 8.52 17.47 -6.38
CA GLN A 111 8.66 17.66 -7.82
C GLN A 111 7.30 17.62 -8.51
N GLN A 112 7.24 17.88 -9.81
CA GLN A 112 6.02 17.78 -10.61
C GLN A 112 6.20 16.84 -11.78
N THR A 113 5.11 16.19 -12.22
CA THR A 113 5.11 15.36 -13.42
C THR A 113 5.30 16.20 -14.69
N ASP A 114 5.97 15.63 -15.66
CA ASP A 114 6.13 16.15 -17.02
C ASP A 114 4.84 15.95 -17.84
N PRO A 115 4.76 16.43 -19.12
CA PRO A 115 3.60 16.22 -19.98
C PRO A 115 3.25 14.75 -20.26
N ARG A 116 4.15 13.82 -20.00
CA ARG A 116 3.91 12.37 -20.11
C ARG A 116 3.47 11.73 -18.79
N GLY A 117 3.15 12.55 -17.78
CA GLY A 117 2.78 12.07 -16.45
C GLY A 117 3.92 11.41 -15.68
N HIS A 118 5.16 11.66 -16.08
CA HIS A 118 6.33 11.00 -15.54
C HIS A 118 7.18 11.94 -14.70
N ARG A 119 7.83 11.38 -13.65
CA ARG A 119 8.89 12.05 -12.90
C ARG A 119 9.86 11.04 -12.31
N ARG A 120 11.14 11.39 -12.36
CA ARG A 120 12.23 10.65 -11.74
C ARG A 120 12.73 11.37 -10.50
N PHE A 121 12.86 10.63 -9.42
CA PHE A 121 13.51 11.07 -8.19
C PHE A 121 14.84 10.36 -8.04
N GLU A 122 15.86 11.10 -7.66
CA GLU A 122 17.17 10.61 -7.24
C GLU A 122 17.27 10.63 -5.72
N GLN A 123 18.21 9.86 -5.15
CA GLN A 123 18.50 9.87 -3.71
C GLN A 123 17.26 9.62 -2.86
N VAL A 124 16.58 8.52 -3.12
CA VAL A 124 15.29 8.15 -2.48
C VAL A 124 15.42 7.45 -1.13
N GLN A 125 16.61 7.51 -0.51
CA GLN A 125 16.86 6.93 0.81
C GLN A 125 15.97 7.60 1.86
N GLY A 126 15.42 6.80 2.77
CA GLY A 126 14.52 7.30 3.82
C GLY A 126 13.09 7.58 3.38
N ALA A 127 12.79 7.59 2.08
CA ALA A 127 11.42 7.76 1.60
C ALA A 127 10.57 6.51 1.93
N ARG A 128 9.42 6.74 2.56
CA ARG A 128 8.44 5.72 2.96
C ARG A 128 7.12 5.85 2.22
N LEU A 129 6.76 7.07 1.86
CA LEU A 129 5.51 7.38 1.17
C LEU A 129 5.79 8.25 -0.05
N LEU A 130 5.05 8.01 -1.12
CA LEU A 130 4.91 8.90 -2.26
C LEU A 130 3.49 9.45 -2.25
N LEU A 131 3.36 10.77 -2.21
CA LEU A 131 2.11 11.51 -2.25
C LEU A 131 2.02 12.23 -3.60
N ALA A 132 0.90 12.09 -4.28
CA ALA A 132 0.58 12.80 -5.51
C ALA A 132 -0.66 13.67 -5.29
N GLU A 133 -0.58 14.95 -5.64
CA GLU A 133 -1.61 15.95 -5.37
C GLU A 133 -1.88 16.81 -6.61
N GLN A 134 -3.17 16.96 -6.98
CA GLN A 134 -3.61 17.90 -8.02
C GLN A 134 -5.06 18.34 -7.77
N GLY A 135 -5.27 19.60 -7.43
CA GLY A 135 -6.57 20.11 -7.03
C GLY A 135 -7.13 19.38 -5.80
N LYS A 136 -8.27 18.73 -5.95
CA LYS A 136 -8.90 17.90 -4.90
C LYS A 136 -8.50 16.42 -4.96
N HIS A 137 -7.81 16.02 -6.01
CA HIS A 137 -7.39 14.63 -6.18
C HIS A 137 -6.07 14.38 -5.46
N LEU A 138 -6.01 13.24 -4.78
CA LEU A 138 -4.88 12.82 -4.01
C LEU A 138 -4.71 11.31 -4.15
N ALA A 139 -3.47 10.87 -4.36
CA ALA A 139 -3.10 9.46 -4.35
C ALA A 139 -1.87 9.25 -3.45
N VAL A 140 -1.86 8.13 -2.75
CA VAL A 140 -0.78 7.76 -1.82
C VAL A 140 -0.28 6.38 -2.17
N LEU A 141 1.04 6.23 -2.24
CA LEU A 141 1.69 4.95 -2.45
C LEU A 141 2.75 4.72 -1.37
N ARG A 142 2.65 3.60 -0.67
CA ARG A 142 3.71 3.16 0.25
C ARG A 142 4.88 2.60 -0.53
N LEU A 143 6.09 3.05 -0.17
CA LEU A 143 7.35 2.63 -0.82
C LEU A 143 8.08 1.53 -0.04
N ASP A 144 7.63 1.21 1.16
CA ASP A 144 8.19 0.19 2.06
C ASP A 144 7.34 -1.10 2.11
N GLY A 145 6.23 -1.12 1.38
CA GLY A 145 5.33 -2.26 1.29
C GLY A 145 5.69 -3.23 0.15
N ALA A 146 4.95 -4.33 0.08
CA ALA A 146 4.99 -5.25 -1.05
C ALA A 146 4.58 -4.55 -2.35
N ALA A 147 5.27 -4.85 -3.45
CA ALA A 147 4.90 -4.35 -4.78
C ALA A 147 3.52 -4.85 -5.23
N LEU A 148 3.10 -6.00 -4.72
CA LEU A 148 1.79 -6.61 -4.92
C LEU A 148 1.23 -7.02 -3.56
N ASP A 149 -0.09 -6.92 -3.40
CA ASP A 149 -0.76 -7.48 -2.23
C ASP A 149 -0.83 -9.02 -2.36
N LEU A 150 0.14 -9.67 -1.75
CA LEU A 150 0.24 -11.14 -1.70
C LEU A 150 -0.23 -11.71 -0.36
N SER A 151 -0.96 -10.94 0.44
CA SER A 151 -1.42 -11.34 1.77
C SER A 151 -2.30 -12.60 1.76
N THR A 152 -3.02 -12.85 0.66
CA THR A 152 -3.80 -14.08 0.47
C THR A 152 -2.96 -15.34 0.31
N PHE A 153 -1.68 -15.20 -0.04
CA PHE A 153 -0.75 -16.32 -0.26
C PHE A 153 0.23 -16.51 0.91
N ASP A 154 0.07 -15.72 1.99
CA ASP A 154 0.97 -15.74 3.17
C ASP A 154 2.45 -15.53 2.80
N LEU A 155 2.69 -14.74 1.74
CA LEU A 155 4.02 -14.40 1.28
C LEU A 155 4.46 -13.08 1.92
N GLY A 156 5.48 -13.17 2.76
CA GLY A 156 6.15 -11.98 3.32
C GLY A 156 6.94 -11.22 2.27
N THR A 157 7.01 -9.90 2.40
CA THR A 157 7.94 -9.09 1.62
C THR A 157 9.33 -9.20 2.20
N GLN A 158 10.30 -9.52 1.35
CA GLN A 158 11.70 -9.35 1.72
C GLN A 158 12.12 -7.90 1.42
N PRO A 159 12.80 -7.22 2.34
CA PRO A 159 13.39 -5.92 2.04
C PRO A 159 14.37 -6.07 0.88
N TRP A 160 14.45 -5.03 0.05
CA TRP A 160 15.41 -5.00 -1.04
C TRP A 160 16.84 -5.15 -0.51
N GLN A 161 17.58 -6.12 -1.05
CA GLN A 161 18.99 -6.36 -0.77
C GLN A 161 19.78 -6.26 -2.06
N ALA A 162 21.02 -5.75 -1.98
CA ALA A 162 21.88 -5.61 -3.14
C ALA A 162 22.22 -6.96 -3.78
N GLN A 163 22.19 -8.02 -2.98
CA GLN A 163 22.34 -9.40 -3.41
C GLN A 163 21.28 -10.25 -2.73
N GLN A 164 20.61 -11.09 -3.48
CA GLN A 164 19.64 -12.05 -2.96
C GLN A 164 20.11 -13.45 -3.33
N LEU A 165 20.11 -14.32 -2.35
CA LEU A 165 20.52 -15.71 -2.51
C LEU A 165 19.29 -16.60 -2.33
N TYR A 166 19.03 -17.44 -3.31
CA TYR A 166 17.97 -18.45 -3.27
C TYR A 166 18.60 -19.83 -3.31
N LEU A 167 18.22 -20.66 -2.36
CA LEU A 167 18.65 -22.05 -2.27
C LEU A 167 17.48 -22.95 -2.64
N PHE A 168 17.69 -23.84 -3.60
CA PHE A 168 16.71 -24.81 -4.03
C PHE A 168 17.27 -26.22 -3.82
N SER A 169 16.44 -27.14 -3.36
CA SER A 169 16.75 -28.56 -3.30
C SER A 169 15.65 -29.35 -4.00
N GLY A 170 15.97 -30.57 -4.47
CA GLY A 170 15.02 -31.41 -5.18
C GLY A 170 13.85 -31.88 -4.31
N ARG A 171 13.93 -31.75 -2.98
CA ARG A 171 12.89 -32.08 -2.00
C ARG A 171 13.17 -31.42 -0.67
N ASP A 172 12.14 -31.26 0.17
CA ASP A 172 12.25 -30.55 1.46
C ASP A 172 12.72 -31.45 2.61
N LEU A 173 12.63 -32.78 2.45
CA LEU A 173 12.98 -33.73 3.49
C LEU A 173 13.99 -34.77 2.97
N TYR A 174 15.05 -34.98 3.77
CA TYR A 174 16.11 -35.95 3.52
C TYR A 174 16.29 -36.85 4.74
N ARG A 175 16.65 -38.10 4.51
CA ARG A 175 17.03 -39.01 5.61
C ARG A 175 18.48 -38.79 6.02
N PRO A 176 18.85 -39.06 7.28
CA PRO A 176 20.22 -39.03 7.68
C PRO A 176 21.11 -39.93 6.79
N GLY A 177 22.20 -39.38 6.25
CA GLY A 177 23.14 -40.06 5.35
C GLY A 177 22.77 -39.97 3.85
N GLU A 178 21.62 -39.42 3.48
CA GLU A 178 21.32 -39.13 2.08
C GLU A 178 22.13 -37.95 1.57
N ARG A 179 22.47 -37.99 0.27
CA ARG A 179 23.13 -36.86 -0.40
C ARG A 179 22.12 -35.75 -0.67
N LEU A 180 22.47 -34.52 -0.27
CA LEU A 180 21.75 -33.31 -0.59
C LEU A 180 22.37 -32.64 -1.81
N ASP A 181 21.63 -32.62 -2.90
CA ASP A 181 21.98 -31.82 -4.09
C ASP A 181 21.16 -30.52 -4.03
N SER A 182 21.82 -29.39 -4.05
CA SER A 182 21.18 -28.08 -3.99
C SER A 182 21.72 -27.16 -5.06
N GLU A 183 20.83 -26.33 -5.60
CA GLU A 183 21.16 -25.25 -6.53
C GLU A 183 21.06 -23.90 -5.82
N ILE A 184 22.01 -23.02 -6.14
CA ILE A 184 22.06 -21.68 -5.57
C ILE A 184 21.89 -20.67 -6.69
N LEU A 185 20.86 -19.84 -6.61
CA LEU A 185 20.68 -18.69 -7.47
C LEU A 185 21.10 -17.43 -6.71
N LEU A 186 22.13 -16.76 -7.21
CA LEU A 186 22.53 -15.44 -6.73
C LEU A 186 22.01 -14.40 -7.72
N LYS A 187 21.19 -13.47 -7.22
CA LYS A 187 20.67 -12.32 -7.96
C LYS A 187 21.28 -11.04 -7.36
N GLY A 188 21.90 -10.23 -8.22
CA GLY A 188 22.53 -8.95 -7.88
C GLY A 188 22.04 -7.82 -8.77
#